data_92ddab76b80c3750734931cc4470dfc4
#
_entry.id   92ddab76b80c3750734931cc4470dfc4
#
_cell.length_a   1.000
_cell.length_b   1.000
_cell.length_c   1.000
_cell.angle_alpha   90.00
_cell.angle_beta   90.00
_cell.angle_gamma   90.00
#
_symmetry.space_group_name_H-M   'P 1'
#
loop_
_entity.id
_entity.type
_entity.pdbx_description
1 polymer ?
#
loop_
_entity_poly.entity_id
_entity_poly.type
_entity_poly.pdbx_seq_one_letter_code
_entity_poly.pdbx_strand_id
1 'polypeptide(L)'
;KANHLITDESKLSESEIYNLIFQPGFSTAKQITDVSGRGVGMDVVKKGIEKLRGKVEINSTPGRGSTFIISLPLTLAIIEGMVVRVGMERFIIPALSILESLRPAKEQYSTVKGKGEMILSRGNLIPLIRLDQIFNIKSDAFNPWEGLVVVVEYEDRQMCLFLDELLGKEEVVIKSLGETLKDTKGFAGGAIMGDGRVGLI
;
A
#
# COMPACT_ATOMS: atom_id res chain seq x y z
N LYS A 1 -4.85 -6.79 30.83
CA LYS A 1 -5.32 -5.68 31.71
C LYS A 1 -4.21 -4.65 31.98
N ALA A 2 -2.97 -5.07 32.29
CA ALA A 2 -1.89 -4.15 32.64
C ALA A 2 -1.53 -3.12 31.54
N ASN A 3 -1.84 -3.40 30.27
CA ASN A 3 -1.50 -2.53 29.14
C ASN A 3 -2.75 -1.89 28.49
N HIS A 4 -3.90 -1.87 29.17
CA HIS A 4 -5.16 -1.31 28.66
C HIS A 4 -5.66 -1.85 27.31
N LEU A 5 -5.17 -3.01 26.87
CA LEU A 5 -5.51 -3.61 25.58
C LEU A 5 -6.89 -4.31 25.59
N ILE A 6 -7.46 -4.58 26.76
CA ILE A 6 -8.73 -5.27 26.92
C ILE A 6 -9.56 -4.60 28.00
N THR A 7 -10.80 -4.27 27.70
CA THR A 7 -11.77 -3.73 28.65
C THR A 7 -12.60 -4.84 29.34
N ASP A 8 -12.88 -5.94 28.65
CA ASP A 8 -13.69 -7.05 29.18
C ASP A 8 -13.25 -8.39 28.56
N GLU A 9 -12.68 -9.28 29.39
CA GLU A 9 -12.17 -10.60 28.97
C GLU A 9 -13.29 -11.58 28.61
N SER A 10 -14.50 -11.39 29.15
CA SER A 10 -15.63 -12.31 28.97
C SER A 10 -16.24 -12.28 27.57
N LYS A 11 -15.85 -11.33 26.72
CA LYS A 11 -16.38 -11.11 25.39
C LYS A 11 -15.45 -11.54 24.27
N LEU A 12 -14.22 -11.98 24.57
CA LEU A 12 -13.24 -12.36 23.57
C LEU A 12 -13.26 -13.89 23.31
N SER A 13 -13.24 -14.26 22.06
CA SER A 13 -12.99 -15.65 21.65
C SER A 13 -11.54 -16.04 21.93
N GLU A 14 -11.23 -17.34 22.03
CA GLU A 14 -9.86 -17.82 22.20
C GLU A 14 -8.92 -17.31 21.10
N SER A 15 -9.39 -17.25 19.85
CA SER A 15 -8.64 -16.74 18.72
C SER A 15 -8.31 -15.25 18.89
N GLU A 16 -9.23 -14.44 19.40
CA GLU A 16 -8.99 -13.02 19.67
C GLU A 16 -7.98 -12.83 20.79
N ILE A 17 -8.04 -13.67 21.83
CA ILE A 17 -7.06 -13.67 22.94
C ILE A 17 -5.66 -13.97 22.40
N TYR A 18 -5.50 -15.01 21.58
CA TYR A 18 -4.21 -15.35 21.00
C TYR A 18 -3.68 -14.28 20.05
N ASN A 19 -4.55 -13.61 19.30
CA ASN A 19 -4.15 -12.51 18.43
C ASN A 19 -3.60 -11.28 19.15
N LEU A 20 -3.81 -11.13 20.45
CA LEU A 20 -3.22 -10.03 21.25
C LEU A 20 -1.70 -10.03 21.25
N ILE A 21 -1.05 -11.19 21.09
CA ILE A 21 0.42 -11.24 21.04
C ILE A 21 1.03 -10.51 19.85
N PHE A 22 0.22 -10.28 18.79
CA PHE A 22 0.63 -9.53 17.61
C PHE A 22 0.35 -8.03 17.71
N GLN A 23 -0.20 -7.55 18.83
CA GLN A 23 -0.42 -6.12 19.02
C GLN A 23 0.91 -5.40 19.27
N PRO A 24 1.12 -4.23 18.67
CA PRO A 24 2.31 -3.42 18.91
C PRO A 24 2.51 -3.16 20.40
N GLY A 25 3.73 -3.37 20.90
CA GLY A 25 4.07 -3.16 22.31
C GLY A 25 3.60 -4.27 23.25
N PHE A 26 3.01 -5.36 22.76
CA PHE A 26 2.70 -6.52 23.59
C PHE A 26 3.98 -7.29 23.94
N SER A 27 4.30 -7.38 25.24
CA SER A 27 5.40 -8.19 25.76
C SER A 27 5.05 -8.73 27.14
N THR A 28 5.38 -9.97 27.39
CA THR A 28 5.29 -10.58 28.72
C THR A 28 6.60 -10.49 29.51
N ALA A 29 7.67 -10.01 28.88
CA ALA A 29 8.97 -9.84 29.53
C ALA A 29 8.96 -8.64 30.47
N LYS A 30 9.41 -8.84 31.72
CA LYS A 30 9.53 -7.77 32.74
C LYS A 30 10.70 -6.82 32.47
N GLN A 31 11.67 -7.23 31.66
CA GLN A 31 12.81 -6.43 31.22
C GLN A 31 13.12 -6.78 29.76
N ILE A 32 13.46 -5.77 28.97
CA ILE A 32 14.00 -5.95 27.62
C ILE A 32 15.42 -6.49 27.81
N THR A 33 15.61 -7.79 27.63
CA THR A 33 16.93 -8.39 27.66
C THR A 33 17.60 -8.25 26.30
N ASP A 34 18.88 -7.93 26.27
CA ASP A 34 19.73 -7.75 25.08
C ASP A 34 19.80 -8.96 24.14
N VAL A 35 19.21 -10.09 24.50
CA VAL A 35 19.16 -11.32 23.68
C VAL A 35 18.23 -11.17 22.46
N SER A 36 17.26 -10.24 22.52
CA SER A 36 16.41 -9.85 21.38
C SER A 36 16.91 -8.56 20.75
N GLY A 37 18.16 -8.43 20.44
CA GLY A 37 18.93 -7.24 20.05
C GLY A 37 18.31 -6.17 19.15
N ARG A 38 16.97 -6.11 19.00
CA ARG A 38 16.24 -5.07 18.27
C ARG A 38 14.83 -4.79 18.80
N GLY A 39 14.40 -5.34 19.95
CA GLY A 39 13.05 -5.09 20.47
C GLY A 39 11.90 -5.48 19.50
N VAL A 40 12.13 -6.46 18.64
CA VAL A 40 11.14 -6.93 17.65
C VAL A 40 10.16 -7.88 18.34
N GLY A 41 8.89 -7.45 18.44
CA GLY A 41 7.78 -8.26 18.92
C GLY A 41 7.17 -9.11 17.81
N MET A 42 6.17 -9.91 18.17
CA MET A 42 5.41 -10.72 17.21
C MET A 42 4.61 -9.88 16.21
N ASP A 43 4.39 -8.61 16.48
CA ASP A 43 3.81 -7.63 15.55
C ASP A 43 4.64 -7.47 14.26
N VAL A 44 5.96 -7.48 14.38
CA VAL A 44 6.87 -7.41 13.21
C VAL A 44 6.76 -8.68 12.37
N VAL A 45 6.64 -9.84 13.01
CA VAL A 45 6.44 -11.13 12.32
C VAL A 45 5.12 -11.10 11.54
N LYS A 46 4.02 -10.67 12.19
CA LYS A 46 2.72 -10.55 11.54
C LYS A 46 2.77 -9.60 10.34
N LYS A 47 3.31 -8.39 10.51
CA LYS A 47 3.49 -7.42 9.42
C LYS A 47 4.35 -7.97 8.28
N GLY A 48 5.40 -8.75 8.58
CA GLY A 48 6.23 -9.41 7.57
C GLY A 48 5.44 -10.42 6.74
N ILE A 49 4.60 -11.24 7.39
CA ILE A 49 3.74 -12.24 6.72
C ILE A 49 2.63 -11.55 5.92
N GLU A 50 2.00 -10.50 6.45
CA GLU A 50 0.97 -9.71 5.76
C GLU A 50 1.51 -9.00 4.51
N LYS A 51 2.76 -8.50 4.55
CA LYS A 51 3.45 -7.96 3.36
C LYS A 51 3.59 -9.00 2.24
N LEU A 52 3.71 -10.27 2.60
CA LEU A 52 3.73 -11.39 1.66
C LEU A 52 2.30 -11.87 1.32
N ARG A 53 1.26 -11.11 1.72
CA ARG A 53 -0.16 -11.47 1.60
C ARG A 53 -0.50 -12.81 2.24
N GLY A 54 0.30 -13.19 3.24
CA GLY A 54 0.07 -14.37 4.06
C GLY A 54 -0.78 -14.08 5.28
N LYS A 55 -1.12 -15.15 5.99
CA LYS A 55 -1.87 -15.13 7.23
C LYS A 55 -1.10 -15.91 8.29
N VAL A 56 -1.12 -15.43 9.53
CA VAL A 56 -0.60 -16.17 10.67
C VAL A 56 -1.73 -16.45 11.65
N GLU A 57 -1.85 -17.69 12.07
CA GLU A 57 -2.82 -18.18 13.04
C GLU A 57 -2.09 -18.87 14.18
N ILE A 58 -2.71 -18.88 15.36
CA ILE A 58 -2.15 -19.52 16.56
C ILE A 58 -3.20 -20.43 17.16
N ASN A 59 -2.77 -21.63 17.46
CA ASN A 59 -3.51 -22.58 18.29
C ASN A 59 -2.65 -22.93 19.50
N SER A 60 -3.19 -22.83 20.71
CA SER A 60 -2.46 -23.12 21.93
C SER A 60 -3.30 -23.94 22.89
N THR A 61 -2.65 -24.89 23.53
CA THR A 61 -3.27 -25.69 24.60
C THR A 61 -2.39 -25.57 25.83
N PRO A 62 -2.91 -25.03 26.95
CA PRO A 62 -2.15 -24.91 28.19
C PRO A 62 -1.51 -26.22 28.61
N GLY A 63 -0.21 -26.18 28.91
CA GLY A 63 0.60 -27.36 29.31
C GLY A 63 0.98 -28.29 28.15
N ARG A 64 0.53 -28.04 26.92
CA ARG A 64 0.84 -28.86 25.73
C ARG A 64 1.64 -28.09 24.66
N GLY A 65 1.65 -26.74 24.73
CA GLY A 65 2.41 -25.91 23.81
C GLY A 65 1.54 -25.12 22.84
N SER A 66 2.18 -24.42 21.89
CA SER A 66 1.53 -23.58 20.90
C SER A 66 1.98 -23.96 19.50
N THR A 67 1.06 -23.90 18.54
CA THR A 67 1.29 -24.13 17.13
C THR A 67 1.03 -22.83 16.37
N PHE A 68 2.04 -22.37 15.63
CA PHE A 68 1.91 -21.25 14.71
C PHE A 68 1.71 -21.79 13.31
N ILE A 69 0.63 -21.36 12.65
CA ILE A 69 0.28 -21.74 11.28
C ILE A 69 0.51 -20.51 10.40
N ILE A 70 1.48 -20.59 9.50
CA ILE A 70 1.77 -19.53 8.53
C ILE A 70 1.27 -20.01 7.17
N SER A 71 0.27 -19.31 6.64
CA SER A 71 -0.27 -19.55 5.31
C SER A 71 0.24 -18.49 4.35
N LEU A 72 0.93 -18.90 3.30
CA LEU A 72 1.41 -18.01 2.24
C LEU A 72 0.73 -18.37 0.93
N PRO A 73 0.36 -17.41 0.09
CA PRO A 73 -0.18 -17.71 -1.23
C PRO A 73 0.89 -18.41 -2.08
N LEU A 74 0.55 -19.52 -2.69
CA LEU A 74 1.45 -20.26 -3.58
C LEU A 74 1.61 -19.58 -4.94
N THR A 75 0.65 -18.73 -5.31
CA THR A 75 0.63 -18.02 -6.59
C THR A 75 1.31 -16.66 -6.47
N LEU A 76 1.98 -16.24 -7.53
CA LEU A 76 2.37 -14.85 -7.71
C LEU A 76 1.13 -13.97 -7.51
N ALA A 77 1.30 -12.84 -6.81
CA ALA A 77 0.17 -11.96 -6.55
C ALA A 77 -0.33 -11.38 -7.88
N ILE A 78 -1.42 -11.94 -8.38
CA ILE A 78 -2.17 -11.34 -9.48
C ILE A 78 -3.04 -10.25 -8.89
N ILE A 79 -2.93 -9.04 -9.40
CA ILE A 79 -3.81 -7.92 -9.06
C ILE A 79 -4.47 -7.37 -10.31
N GLU A 80 -5.66 -6.83 -10.15
CA GLU A 80 -6.25 -5.96 -11.16
C GLU A 80 -5.55 -4.61 -11.08
N GLY A 81 -4.89 -4.21 -12.16
CA GLY A 81 -4.20 -2.94 -12.31
C GLY A 81 -4.84 -2.09 -13.39
N MET A 82 -4.90 -0.78 -13.14
CA MET A 82 -5.21 0.21 -14.16
C MET A 82 -3.92 0.62 -14.85
N VAL A 83 -3.78 0.29 -16.12
CA VAL A 83 -2.65 0.70 -16.94
C VAL A 83 -2.83 2.15 -17.35
N VAL A 84 -1.86 2.99 -17.04
CA VAL A 84 -1.86 4.42 -17.34
C VAL A 84 -0.62 4.80 -18.13
N ARG A 85 -0.69 5.89 -18.88
CA ARG A 85 0.43 6.41 -19.69
C ARG A 85 0.83 7.80 -19.22
N VAL A 86 2.14 8.02 -19.18
CA VAL A 86 2.76 9.34 -19.01
C VAL A 86 3.89 9.44 -20.03
N GLY A 87 3.75 10.31 -21.03
CA GLY A 87 4.65 10.36 -22.18
C GLY A 87 4.70 9.02 -22.91
N MET A 88 5.88 8.43 -22.99
CA MET A 88 6.09 7.13 -23.63
C MET A 88 6.06 5.96 -22.65
N GLU A 89 5.97 6.25 -21.34
CA GLU A 89 6.07 5.24 -20.29
C GLU A 89 4.71 4.78 -19.79
N ARG A 90 4.65 3.53 -19.34
CA ARG A 90 3.44 2.92 -18.78
C ARG A 90 3.63 2.59 -17.33
N PHE A 91 2.63 2.94 -16.52
CA PHE A 91 2.55 2.65 -15.10
C PHE A 91 1.30 1.86 -14.80
N ILE A 92 1.29 1.19 -13.67
CA ILE A 92 0.16 0.40 -13.21
C ILE A 92 -0.25 0.93 -11.85
N ILE A 93 -1.49 1.35 -11.73
CA ILE A 93 -2.09 1.75 -10.46
C ILE A 93 -2.98 0.60 -10.00
N PRO A 94 -2.79 0.04 -8.79
CA PRO A 94 -3.69 -0.99 -8.27
C PRO A 94 -5.14 -0.52 -8.31
N ALA A 95 -6.03 -1.29 -8.94
CA ALA A 95 -7.42 -0.86 -9.15
C ALA A 95 -8.16 -0.58 -7.83
N LEU A 96 -7.82 -1.33 -6.77
CA LEU A 96 -8.40 -1.15 -5.44
C LEU A 96 -8.03 0.17 -4.77
N SER A 97 -6.95 0.82 -5.18
CA SER A 97 -6.56 2.14 -4.65
C SER A 97 -7.23 3.31 -5.36
N ILE A 98 -7.88 3.07 -6.52
CA ILE A 98 -8.49 4.13 -7.32
C ILE A 98 -9.89 4.43 -6.81
N LEU A 99 -10.13 5.68 -6.43
CA LEU A 99 -11.45 6.16 -6.05
C LEU A 99 -12.24 6.68 -7.26
N GLU A 100 -11.57 7.47 -8.10
CA GLU A 100 -12.15 8.03 -9.33
C GLU A 100 -11.08 8.50 -10.30
N SER A 101 -11.49 8.71 -11.56
CA SER A 101 -10.70 9.37 -12.58
C SER A 101 -11.50 10.52 -13.16
N LEU A 102 -10.85 11.67 -13.37
CA LEU A 102 -11.50 12.87 -13.89
C LEU A 102 -10.55 13.68 -14.76
N ARG A 103 -11.12 14.46 -15.67
CA ARG A 103 -10.44 15.58 -16.30
C ARG A 103 -10.89 16.84 -15.59
N PRO A 104 -10.04 17.45 -14.76
CA PRO A 104 -10.45 18.62 -13.98
C PRO A 104 -10.69 19.82 -14.90
N ALA A 105 -11.67 20.64 -14.57
CA ALA A 105 -11.77 21.98 -15.14
C ALA A 105 -10.66 22.86 -14.57
N LYS A 106 -10.32 23.94 -15.28
CA LYS A 106 -9.25 24.87 -14.86
C LYS A 106 -9.50 25.48 -13.47
N GLU A 107 -10.77 25.70 -13.15
CA GLU A 107 -11.22 26.27 -11.87
C GLU A 107 -11.08 25.30 -10.70
N GLN A 108 -10.96 24.01 -10.99
CA GLN A 108 -10.73 22.96 -9.98
C GLN A 108 -9.25 22.80 -9.60
N TYR A 109 -8.36 23.44 -10.36
CA TYR A 109 -6.93 23.45 -10.09
C TYR A 109 -6.52 24.70 -9.31
N SER A 110 -5.68 24.54 -8.31
CA SER A 110 -5.10 25.64 -7.54
C SER A 110 -3.71 25.29 -7.03
N THR A 111 -2.90 26.33 -6.85
CA THR A 111 -1.60 26.22 -6.18
C THR A 111 -1.70 26.83 -4.79
N VAL A 112 -1.43 26.05 -3.77
CA VAL A 112 -1.48 26.50 -2.37
C VAL A 112 -0.06 26.66 -1.83
N LYS A 113 0.26 27.86 -1.34
CA LYS A 113 1.59 28.17 -0.79
C LYS A 113 1.96 27.18 0.32
N GLY A 114 3.09 26.51 0.17
CA GLY A 114 3.59 25.50 1.12
C GLY A 114 2.93 24.12 1.03
N LYS A 115 1.90 23.94 0.17
CA LYS A 115 1.23 22.65 -0.04
C LYS A 115 1.32 22.13 -1.47
N GLY A 116 1.78 22.97 -2.42
CA GLY A 116 1.92 22.60 -3.82
C GLY A 116 0.63 22.70 -4.64
N GLU A 117 0.54 21.93 -5.69
CA GLU A 117 -0.61 21.84 -6.59
C GLU A 117 -1.73 21.02 -5.96
N MET A 118 -2.97 21.45 -6.15
CA MET A 118 -4.16 20.82 -5.57
C MET A 118 -5.27 20.73 -6.61
N ILE A 119 -6.07 19.67 -6.51
CA ILE A 119 -7.30 19.50 -7.28
C ILE A 119 -8.50 19.50 -6.34
N LEU A 120 -9.51 20.28 -6.70
CA LEU A 120 -10.81 20.26 -6.02
C LEU A 120 -11.65 19.12 -6.60
N SER A 121 -11.85 18.06 -5.83
CA SER A 121 -12.75 16.97 -6.17
C SER A 121 -13.74 16.75 -5.05
N ARG A 122 -15.04 16.67 -5.40
CA ARG A 122 -16.16 16.44 -4.47
C ARG A 122 -16.14 17.33 -3.22
N GLY A 123 -15.70 18.58 -3.37
CA GLY A 123 -15.61 19.55 -2.26
C GLY A 123 -14.32 19.45 -1.43
N ASN A 124 -13.43 18.50 -1.71
CA ASN A 124 -12.16 18.33 -1.03
C ASN A 124 -10.99 18.83 -1.89
N LEU A 125 -10.05 19.55 -1.28
CA LEU A 125 -8.78 19.89 -1.92
C LEU A 125 -7.78 18.75 -1.70
N ILE A 126 -7.43 18.05 -2.78
CA ILE A 126 -6.57 16.88 -2.78
C ILE A 126 -5.22 17.24 -3.42
N PRO A 127 -4.07 16.90 -2.80
CA PRO A 127 -2.75 17.14 -3.37
C PRO A 127 -2.58 16.49 -4.75
N LEU A 128 -2.03 17.23 -5.71
CA LEU A 128 -1.68 16.73 -7.02
C LEU A 128 -0.22 16.33 -7.09
N ILE A 129 0.00 15.11 -7.50
CA ILE A 129 1.32 14.52 -7.75
C ILE A 129 1.50 14.40 -9.24
N ARG A 130 2.56 14.98 -9.76
CA ARG A 130 2.94 14.90 -11.18
C ARG A 130 3.93 13.77 -11.39
N LEU A 131 3.48 12.70 -12.01
CA LEU A 131 4.32 11.55 -12.31
C LEU A 131 5.44 11.89 -13.32
N ASP A 132 5.15 12.79 -14.27
CA ASP A 132 6.12 13.31 -15.22
C ASP A 132 7.33 13.98 -14.52
N GLN A 133 7.09 14.73 -13.46
CA GLN A 133 8.14 15.39 -12.68
C GLN A 133 8.89 14.41 -11.77
N ILE A 134 8.17 13.50 -11.11
CA ILE A 134 8.80 12.51 -10.22
C ILE A 134 9.75 11.62 -10.98
N PHE A 135 9.34 11.16 -12.16
CA PHE A 135 10.12 10.21 -12.96
C PHE A 135 10.95 10.88 -14.06
N ASN A 136 10.93 12.22 -14.13
CA ASN A 136 11.62 13.02 -15.15
C ASN A 136 11.30 12.54 -16.58
N ILE A 137 10.01 12.40 -16.86
CA ILE A 137 9.45 11.94 -18.13
C ILE A 137 8.80 13.13 -18.82
N LYS A 138 8.93 13.21 -20.14
CA LYS A 138 8.22 14.22 -20.93
C LYS A 138 6.76 13.77 -21.12
N SER A 139 5.83 14.43 -20.42
CA SER A 139 4.39 14.25 -20.59
C SER A 139 3.89 14.92 -21.88
N ASP A 140 2.80 14.39 -22.45
CA ASP A 140 2.11 14.97 -23.60
C ASP A 140 1.25 16.16 -23.15
N ALA A 141 0.67 16.10 -21.94
CA ALA A 141 -0.14 17.16 -21.35
C ALA A 141 0.69 17.97 -20.35
N PHE A 142 0.60 19.29 -20.44
CA PHE A 142 1.30 20.20 -19.52
C PHE A 142 0.40 20.62 -18.35
N ASN A 143 -0.85 20.91 -18.63
CA ASN A 143 -1.82 21.35 -17.63
C ASN A 143 -2.72 20.20 -17.19
N PRO A 144 -3.14 20.14 -15.90
CA PRO A 144 -4.00 19.06 -15.41
C PRO A 144 -5.34 18.92 -16.15
N TRP A 145 -5.87 20.01 -16.70
CA TRP A 145 -7.11 20.01 -17.51
C TRP A 145 -6.92 19.54 -18.95
N GLU A 146 -5.71 19.35 -19.41
CA GLU A 146 -5.37 18.79 -20.74
C GLU A 146 -5.22 17.27 -20.71
N GLY A 147 -4.78 16.73 -19.55
CA GLY A 147 -4.62 15.30 -19.32
C GLY A 147 -5.74 14.70 -18.47
N LEU A 148 -5.39 13.73 -17.67
CA LEU A 148 -6.26 13.04 -16.73
C LEU A 148 -5.69 13.09 -15.32
N VAL A 149 -6.58 13.07 -14.34
CA VAL A 149 -6.23 12.96 -12.93
C VAL A 149 -6.92 11.72 -12.36
N VAL A 150 -6.17 10.87 -11.70
CA VAL A 150 -6.68 9.71 -10.96
C VAL A 150 -6.55 10.00 -9.47
N VAL A 151 -7.68 9.97 -8.77
CA VAL A 151 -7.71 10.07 -7.30
C VAL A 151 -7.47 8.68 -6.73
N VAL A 152 -6.42 8.55 -5.96
CA VAL A 152 -6.07 7.32 -5.26
C VAL A 152 -6.12 7.52 -3.75
N GLU A 153 -6.38 6.42 -3.03
CA GLU A 153 -6.37 6.39 -1.57
C GLU A 153 -5.38 5.34 -1.06
N TYR A 154 -4.57 5.72 -0.09
CA TYR A 154 -3.66 4.85 0.62
C TYR A 154 -3.59 5.27 2.09
N GLU A 155 -3.83 4.34 3.02
CA GLU A 155 -3.83 4.59 4.48
C GLU A 155 -4.66 5.84 4.87
N ASP A 156 -5.91 5.90 4.40
CA ASP A 156 -6.85 7.02 4.64
C ASP A 156 -6.38 8.39 4.09
N ARG A 157 -5.38 8.40 3.21
CA ARG A 157 -4.90 9.61 2.54
C ARG A 157 -5.22 9.58 1.06
N GLN A 158 -5.83 10.65 0.60
CA GLN A 158 -6.14 10.82 -0.81
C GLN A 158 -5.07 11.64 -1.52
N MET A 159 -4.74 11.24 -2.74
CA MET A 159 -3.81 11.92 -3.63
C MET A 159 -4.33 11.88 -5.06
N CYS A 160 -4.07 12.92 -5.82
CA CYS A 160 -4.34 12.99 -7.25
C CYS A 160 -3.06 12.67 -8.02
N LEU A 161 -3.10 11.71 -8.92
CA LEU A 161 -1.99 11.40 -9.84
C LEU A 161 -2.31 12.01 -11.20
N PHE A 162 -1.45 12.89 -11.70
CA PHE A 162 -1.55 13.46 -13.04
C PHE A 162 -0.89 12.54 -14.07
N LEU A 163 -1.61 12.28 -15.14
CA LEU A 163 -1.20 11.38 -16.23
C LEU A 163 -1.79 11.83 -17.57
N ASP A 164 -1.28 11.30 -18.68
CA ASP A 164 -1.77 11.65 -20.01
C ASP A 164 -3.02 10.86 -20.38
N GLU A 165 -3.04 9.56 -20.07
CA GLU A 165 -4.10 8.65 -20.55
C GLU A 165 -4.31 7.43 -19.66
N LEU A 166 -5.56 6.97 -19.58
CA LEU A 166 -5.95 5.66 -19.06
C LEU A 166 -6.03 4.68 -20.23
N LEU A 167 -5.22 3.62 -20.20
CA LEU A 167 -5.19 2.63 -21.29
C LEU A 167 -6.18 1.49 -21.05
N GLY A 168 -6.49 1.17 -19.78
CA GLY A 168 -7.43 0.12 -19.43
C GLY A 168 -7.03 -0.67 -18.21
N LYS A 169 -7.88 -1.63 -17.84
CA LYS A 169 -7.61 -2.56 -16.73
C LYS A 169 -6.97 -3.82 -17.27
N GLU A 170 -5.96 -4.30 -16.57
CA GLU A 170 -5.29 -5.57 -16.84
C GLU A 170 -5.05 -6.35 -15.54
N GLU A 171 -5.12 -7.67 -15.62
CA GLU A 171 -4.60 -8.53 -14.57
C GLU A 171 -3.09 -8.63 -14.72
N VAL A 172 -2.36 -8.22 -13.69
CA VAL A 172 -0.90 -8.19 -13.71
C VAL A 172 -0.30 -9.00 -12.58
N VAL A 173 0.82 -9.63 -12.88
CA VAL A 173 1.60 -10.39 -11.90
C VAL A 173 2.63 -9.47 -11.28
N ILE A 174 2.46 -9.16 -10.00
CA ILE A 174 3.45 -8.35 -9.27
C ILE A 174 4.70 -9.16 -9.01
N LYS A 175 5.85 -8.58 -9.35
CA LYS A 175 7.18 -9.05 -8.96
C LYS A 175 7.89 -7.97 -8.15
N SER A 176 8.64 -8.38 -7.14
CA SER A 176 9.54 -7.47 -6.45
C SER A 176 10.61 -6.96 -7.43
N LEU A 177 11.01 -5.69 -7.28
CA LEU A 177 12.03 -5.07 -8.14
C LEU A 177 13.45 -5.63 -7.96
N GLY A 178 13.62 -6.66 -7.13
CA GLY A 178 14.93 -7.20 -6.80
C GLY A 178 15.77 -6.26 -5.91
N GLU A 179 16.92 -6.75 -5.49
CA GLU A 179 17.80 -6.01 -4.56
C GLU A 179 18.31 -4.68 -5.15
N THR A 180 18.53 -4.63 -6.44
CA THR A 180 19.14 -3.47 -7.13
C THR A 180 18.21 -2.25 -7.21
N LEU A 181 16.89 -2.46 -7.24
CA LEU A 181 15.89 -1.40 -7.38
C LEU A 181 15.02 -1.21 -6.13
N LYS A 182 15.33 -1.93 -5.05
CA LYS A 182 14.57 -1.93 -3.79
C LYS A 182 14.44 -0.54 -3.16
N ASP A 183 15.46 0.31 -3.33
CA ASP A 183 15.52 1.66 -2.77
C ASP A 183 15.02 2.76 -3.72
N THR A 184 14.50 2.38 -4.89
CA THR A 184 13.95 3.34 -5.86
C THR A 184 12.63 3.89 -5.33
N LYS A 185 12.62 5.17 -4.99
CA LYS A 185 11.42 5.84 -4.48
C LYS A 185 10.35 5.94 -5.57
N GLY A 186 9.10 5.75 -5.17
CA GLY A 186 7.93 5.94 -6.04
C GLY A 186 7.41 4.66 -6.69
N PHE A 187 8.05 3.50 -6.46
CA PHE A 187 7.61 2.22 -6.98
C PHE A 187 7.43 1.19 -5.87
N ALA A 188 6.31 0.49 -5.92
CA ALA A 188 6.03 -0.62 -5.02
C ALA A 188 6.48 -1.97 -5.59
N GLY A 189 6.70 -2.04 -6.93
CA GLY A 189 7.06 -3.27 -7.60
C GLY A 189 7.13 -3.10 -9.12
N GLY A 190 7.45 -4.19 -9.82
CA GLY A 190 7.28 -4.33 -11.24
C GLY A 190 6.14 -5.28 -11.54
N ALA A 191 5.50 -5.14 -12.69
CA ALA A 191 4.50 -6.07 -13.16
C ALA A 191 4.79 -6.50 -14.60
N ILE A 192 4.47 -7.74 -14.91
CA ILE A 192 4.46 -8.23 -16.29
C ILE A 192 3.04 -8.07 -16.80
N MET A 193 2.87 -7.25 -17.81
CA MET A 193 1.59 -7.02 -18.50
C MET A 193 1.29 -8.14 -19.49
N GLY A 194 0.04 -8.24 -19.95
CA GLY A 194 -0.41 -9.27 -20.88
C GLY A 194 0.33 -9.27 -22.24
N ASP A 195 0.90 -8.12 -22.65
CA ASP A 195 1.74 -7.98 -23.85
C ASP A 195 3.22 -8.35 -23.64
N GLY A 196 3.58 -8.82 -22.44
CA GLY A 196 4.95 -9.20 -22.05
C GLY A 196 5.84 -8.04 -21.64
N ARG A 197 5.36 -6.80 -21.67
CA ARG A 197 6.12 -5.63 -21.20
C ARG A 197 6.12 -5.56 -19.68
N VAL A 198 7.13 -4.89 -19.14
CA VAL A 198 7.22 -4.61 -17.72
C VAL A 198 6.62 -3.23 -17.45
N GLY A 199 5.61 -3.18 -16.60
CA GLY A 199 5.08 -1.95 -16.04
C GLY A 199 5.61 -1.74 -14.63
N LEU A 200 5.73 -0.49 -14.20
CA LEU A 200 6.09 -0.13 -12.83
C LEU A 200 4.81 0.14 -12.02
N ILE A 201 4.77 -0.36 -10.78
CA ILE A 201 3.64 -0.22 -9.84
C ILE A 201 4.01 0.77 -8.76
#